data_bad096c9af965e806e7f0cc4d5088057
#
_entry.id   bad096c9af965e806e7f0cc4d5088057
#
_cell.length_a   1.000
_cell.length_b   1.000
_cell.length_c   1.000
_cell.angle_alpha   90.00
_cell.angle_beta   90.00
_cell.angle_gamma   90.00
#
_symmetry.space_group_name_H-M   'P 1'
#
loop_
_entity.id
_entity.type
_entity.pdbx_description
1 polymer ?
#
loop_
_entity_poly.entity_id
_entity_poly.type
_entity_poly.pdbx_seq_one_letter_code
_entity_poly.pdbx_strand_id
1 'polypeptide(L)'
;MLNTINRVSLLRSPPNKDSNVFEELWRNNAPWFETPNVRRGGWSGVVKCMIDNFGRSEKVFIKRQENHMTRTLMHPLNGIPTFLREYHNIQLLHAKNIPTLDVLYFGTKGAKAVLVTKALERYISLDKIELSTLVPEDKKTLISSIAIVIRHLHLHHYQHNCLYPKHIMVRQRANGWDVKLIDLEKMKYRLVKKLAVIHDLTTFVRHLSEIWSAREKVLFFQAYFEQPKISCQSKKIINTVCKRIKWKDDARKQFESALIT
;
A
#
# COMPACT_ATOMS: atom_id res chain seq x y z
N MET A 1 -0.81 13.95 24.27
CA MET A 1 0.64 14.28 24.30
C MET A 1 1.35 13.19 23.53
N LEU A 2 2.07 13.51 22.45
CA LEU A 2 2.87 12.56 21.70
C LEU A 2 4.18 12.38 22.47
N ASN A 3 4.49 11.15 22.88
CA ASN A 3 5.77 10.84 23.53
C ASN A 3 6.91 11.10 22.52
N THR A 4 7.79 12.02 22.88
CA THR A 4 9.00 12.31 22.11
C THR A 4 10.08 11.31 22.50
N ILE A 5 10.59 10.55 21.53
CA ILE A 5 11.73 9.67 21.73
C ILE A 5 12.98 10.55 21.70
N ASN A 6 13.75 10.56 22.78
CA ASN A 6 15.03 11.21 22.82
C ASN A 6 15.99 10.59 21.81
N ARG A 7 16.43 11.40 20.83
CA ARG A 7 17.55 11.22 19.90
C ARG A 7 17.78 9.79 19.38
N VAL A 8 17.00 9.33 18.41
CA VAL A 8 17.45 8.28 17.49
C VAL A 8 18.13 8.96 16.33
N SER A 9 19.43 8.90 16.27
CA SER A 9 20.21 9.33 15.10
C SER A 9 20.07 8.24 14.03
N LEU A 10 19.08 8.37 13.14
CA LEU A 10 18.89 7.45 12.03
C LEU A 10 19.89 7.79 10.93
N LEU A 11 21.09 7.24 11.02
CA LEU A 11 22.09 7.32 9.96
C LEU A 11 21.57 6.62 8.69
N ARG A 12 21.84 7.20 7.52
CA ARG A 12 21.80 6.51 6.22
C ARG A 12 22.93 5.46 6.16
N SER A 13 22.89 4.48 7.05
CA SER A 13 23.80 3.35 7.04
C SER A 13 23.12 2.15 6.40
N PRO A 14 23.85 1.33 5.62
CA PRO A 14 23.31 0.08 5.11
C PRO A 14 22.82 -0.81 6.26
N PRO A 15 21.85 -1.71 6.06
CA PRO A 15 20.97 -2.33 7.07
C PRO A 15 21.66 -3.28 8.06
N ASN A 16 22.92 -3.08 8.49
CA ASN A 16 23.60 -4.08 9.31
C ASN A 16 24.62 -3.57 10.35
N LYS A 17 24.69 -2.28 10.70
CA LYS A 17 25.77 -1.84 11.60
C LYS A 17 25.41 -1.20 12.94
N ASP A 18 24.15 -0.87 13.23
CA ASP A 18 23.81 -0.22 14.50
C ASP A 18 22.87 -1.07 15.36
N SER A 19 23.45 -2.01 16.13
CA SER A 19 22.73 -2.80 17.12
C SER A 19 21.98 -1.92 18.14
N ASN A 20 22.49 -0.72 18.44
CA ASN A 20 21.85 0.23 19.36
C ASN A 20 20.55 0.81 18.78
N VAL A 21 20.52 1.24 17.52
CA VAL A 21 19.32 1.82 16.88
C VAL A 21 18.20 0.79 16.78
N PHE A 22 18.54 -0.47 16.42
CA PHE A 22 17.55 -1.55 16.38
C PHE A 22 16.89 -1.76 17.74
N GLU A 23 17.67 -1.86 18.81
CA GLU A 23 17.17 -2.12 20.16
C GLU A 23 16.32 -0.94 20.69
N GLU A 24 16.72 0.28 20.40
CA GLU A 24 15.97 1.48 20.77
C GLU A 24 14.60 1.51 20.07
N LEU A 25 14.56 1.30 18.75
CA LEU A 25 13.32 1.21 17.97
C LEU A 25 12.46 0.02 18.39
N TRP A 26 13.09 -1.10 18.73
CA TRP A 26 12.40 -2.31 19.20
C TRP A 26 11.71 -2.09 20.54
N ARG A 27 12.37 -1.43 21.49
CA ARG A 27 11.88 -1.15 22.85
C ARG A 27 10.96 0.06 22.95
N ASN A 28 10.66 0.69 21.81
CA ASN A 28 9.79 1.87 21.80
C ASN A 28 8.43 1.59 22.49
N ASN A 29 8.08 2.36 23.50
CA ASN A 29 6.89 2.20 24.32
C ASN A 29 5.71 3.09 23.90
N ALA A 30 5.76 3.71 22.71
CA ALA A 30 4.62 4.46 22.21
C ALA A 30 3.40 3.53 22.07
N PRO A 31 2.19 4.04 22.30
CA PRO A 31 0.97 3.23 22.18
C PRO A 31 0.83 2.70 20.75
N TRP A 32 0.28 1.50 20.65
CA TRP A 32 0.00 0.90 19.35
C TRP A 32 -0.98 1.77 18.55
N PHE A 33 -0.66 2.00 17.29
CA PHE A 33 -1.54 2.70 16.36
C PHE A 33 -2.76 1.85 16.00
N GLU A 34 -2.54 0.53 15.90
CA GLU A 34 -3.56 -0.50 15.70
C GLU A 34 -3.25 -1.67 16.63
N THR A 35 -4.27 -2.42 17.02
CA THR A 35 -4.08 -3.64 17.82
C THR A 35 -3.10 -4.59 17.10
N PRO A 36 -2.05 -5.07 17.77
CA PRO A 36 -1.09 -5.99 17.15
C PRO A 36 -1.77 -7.23 16.56
N ASN A 37 -1.38 -7.58 15.35
CA ASN A 37 -1.88 -8.75 14.67
C ASN A 37 -1.08 -9.98 15.10
N VAL A 38 -1.75 -10.94 15.76
CA VAL A 38 -1.14 -12.19 16.22
C VAL A 38 -1.58 -13.32 15.29
N ARG A 39 -0.65 -13.85 14.49
CA ARG A 39 -0.91 -14.93 13.53
C ARG A 39 0.34 -15.79 13.34
N ARG A 40 0.13 -17.08 13.02
CA ARG A 40 1.20 -18.02 12.59
C ARG A 40 2.33 -18.18 13.60
N GLY A 41 2.00 -18.10 14.90
CA GLY A 41 3.01 -18.22 15.97
C GLY A 41 3.89 -16.98 16.16
N GLY A 42 3.54 -15.86 15.53
CA GLY A 42 4.22 -14.59 15.67
C GLY A 42 3.25 -13.42 15.77
N TRP A 43 3.81 -12.21 15.86
CA TRP A 43 3.04 -10.99 15.94
C TRP A 43 3.64 -9.89 15.06
N SER A 44 2.81 -8.92 14.68
CA SER A 44 3.22 -7.67 14.06
C SER A 44 2.40 -6.51 14.61
N GLY A 45 3.01 -5.35 14.77
CA GLY A 45 2.34 -4.16 15.28
C GLY A 45 2.97 -2.89 14.73
N VAL A 46 2.21 -1.79 14.82
CA VAL A 46 2.59 -0.48 14.31
C VAL A 46 2.39 0.55 15.41
N VAL A 47 3.39 1.38 15.65
CA VAL A 47 3.29 2.57 16.50
C VAL A 47 3.51 3.82 15.67
N LYS A 48 2.88 4.92 16.06
CA LYS A 48 3.08 6.25 15.46
C LYS A 48 3.70 7.16 16.50
N CYS A 49 4.85 7.73 16.20
CA CYS A 49 5.58 8.59 17.12
C CYS A 49 6.36 9.68 16.39
N MET A 50 6.96 10.57 17.18
CA MET A 50 7.95 11.53 16.70
C MET A 50 9.34 10.98 16.99
N ILE A 51 10.25 11.13 16.03
CA ILE A 51 11.66 10.85 16.22
C ILE A 51 12.49 12.10 15.90
N ASP A 52 13.65 12.23 16.52
CA ASP A 52 14.63 13.21 16.11
C ASP A 52 15.51 12.60 15.02
N ASN A 53 15.44 13.15 13.82
CA ASN A 53 16.25 12.76 12.68
C ASN A 53 17.20 13.92 12.32
N PHE A 54 18.42 13.88 12.86
CA PHE A 54 19.44 14.93 12.69
C PHE A 54 18.96 16.34 13.09
N GLY A 55 18.35 16.48 14.25
CA GLY A 55 17.85 17.76 14.78
C GLY A 55 16.52 18.21 14.13
N ARG A 56 15.90 17.34 13.29
CA ARG A 56 14.57 17.56 12.75
C ARG A 56 13.58 16.57 13.37
N SER A 57 12.55 17.08 14.02
CA SER A 57 11.48 16.23 14.53
C SER A 57 10.62 15.73 13.38
N GLU A 58 10.64 14.42 13.13
CA GLU A 58 9.86 13.78 12.07
C GLU A 58 8.81 12.82 12.64
N LYS A 59 7.61 12.88 12.10
CA LYS A 59 6.53 11.96 12.43
C LYS A 59 6.71 10.66 11.62
N VAL A 60 6.70 9.53 12.32
CA VAL A 60 7.00 8.22 11.70
C VAL A 60 6.02 7.15 12.13
N PHE A 61 5.96 6.09 11.32
CA PHE A 61 5.43 4.79 11.71
C PHE A 61 6.58 3.82 11.93
N ILE A 62 6.64 3.20 13.11
CA ILE A 62 7.55 2.11 13.44
C ILE A 62 6.74 0.82 13.40
N LYS A 63 7.02 -0.03 12.42
CA LYS A 63 6.45 -1.37 12.27
C LYS A 63 7.41 -2.38 12.90
N ARG A 64 6.91 -3.20 13.81
CA ARG A 64 7.69 -4.25 14.50
C ARG A 64 7.01 -5.59 14.36
N GLN A 65 7.78 -6.62 14.13
CA GLN A 65 7.30 -8.00 14.09
C GLN A 65 8.30 -8.97 14.70
N GLU A 66 7.78 -10.09 15.21
CA GLU A 66 8.55 -11.23 15.67
C GLU A 66 7.86 -12.51 15.22
N ASN A 67 8.63 -13.47 14.65
CA ASN A 67 8.13 -14.74 14.12
C ASN A 67 6.99 -14.63 13.07
N HIS A 68 6.74 -13.46 12.54
CA HIS A 68 5.70 -13.23 11.54
C HIS A 68 6.28 -13.36 10.12
N MET A 69 6.34 -14.61 9.64
CA MET A 69 7.06 -14.99 8.43
C MET A 69 6.12 -15.14 7.22
N THR A 70 6.62 -14.78 6.04
CA THR A 70 5.95 -15.00 4.76
C THR A 70 6.79 -15.94 3.90
N ARG A 71 6.20 -17.04 3.46
CA ARG A 71 6.85 -17.97 2.52
C ARG A 71 6.95 -17.35 1.13
N THR A 72 8.10 -17.55 0.49
CA THR A 72 8.36 -17.13 -0.88
C THR A 72 8.88 -18.31 -1.70
N LEU A 73 8.93 -18.19 -3.03
CA LEU A 73 9.50 -19.23 -3.89
C LEU A 73 10.97 -19.52 -3.55
N MET A 74 11.72 -18.50 -3.14
CA MET A 74 13.13 -18.66 -2.77
C MET A 74 13.33 -19.13 -1.32
N HIS A 75 12.31 -18.99 -0.46
CA HIS A 75 12.33 -19.41 0.94
C HIS A 75 11.03 -20.16 1.27
N PRO A 76 10.86 -21.38 0.72
CA PRO A 76 9.59 -22.11 0.83
C PRO A 76 9.35 -22.70 2.23
N LEU A 77 10.41 -23.03 2.97
CA LEU A 77 10.33 -23.68 4.29
C LEU A 77 10.20 -22.63 5.41
N ASN A 78 11.21 -21.81 5.61
CA ASN A 78 11.29 -20.89 6.75
C ASN A 78 10.64 -19.53 6.48
N GLY A 79 10.44 -19.18 5.18
CA GLY A 79 9.95 -17.87 4.81
C GLY A 79 10.95 -16.74 5.09
N ILE A 80 10.49 -15.51 4.93
CA ILE A 80 11.21 -14.28 5.31
C ILE A 80 10.30 -13.41 6.17
N PRO A 81 10.85 -12.54 7.03
CA PRO A 81 10.06 -11.56 7.76
C PRO A 81 9.17 -10.75 6.81
N THR A 82 7.90 -10.59 7.16
CA THR A 82 6.94 -9.89 6.30
C THR A 82 7.38 -8.45 6.03
N PHE A 83 7.95 -7.76 7.03
CA PHE A 83 8.45 -6.39 6.84
C PHE A 83 9.75 -6.31 6.03
N LEU A 84 10.56 -7.38 5.97
CA LEU A 84 11.66 -7.45 5.01
C LEU A 84 11.14 -7.45 3.57
N ARG A 85 10.06 -8.19 3.33
CA ARG A 85 9.40 -8.19 2.02
C ARG A 85 8.79 -6.84 1.68
N GLU A 86 8.12 -6.18 2.63
CA GLU A 86 7.58 -4.83 2.43
C GLU A 86 8.71 -3.84 2.13
N TYR A 87 9.81 -3.89 2.88
CA TYR A 87 11.00 -3.06 2.63
C TYR A 87 11.54 -3.24 1.22
N HIS A 88 11.78 -4.49 0.78
CA HIS A 88 12.24 -4.77 -0.58
C HIS A 88 11.29 -4.24 -1.65
N ASN A 89 9.98 -4.42 -1.45
CA ASN A 89 8.97 -3.93 -2.37
C ASN A 89 8.96 -2.39 -2.45
N ILE A 90 9.14 -1.68 -1.33
CA ILE A 90 9.30 -0.22 -1.32
C ILE A 90 10.52 0.18 -2.15
N GLN A 91 11.68 -0.48 -1.95
CA GLN A 91 12.90 -0.17 -2.71
C GLN A 91 12.72 -0.43 -4.22
N LEU A 92 12.01 -1.51 -4.59
CA LEU A 92 11.68 -1.80 -5.99
C LEU A 92 10.80 -0.70 -6.61
N LEU A 93 9.82 -0.19 -5.91
CA LEU A 93 8.98 0.91 -6.39
C LEU A 93 9.77 2.21 -6.52
N HIS A 94 10.64 2.53 -5.56
CA HIS A 94 11.52 3.70 -5.66
C HIS A 94 12.45 3.61 -6.89
N ALA A 95 13.06 2.45 -7.13
CA ALA A 95 13.91 2.22 -8.30
C ALA A 95 13.19 2.38 -9.64
N LYS A 96 11.85 2.34 -9.64
CA LYS A 96 10.98 2.55 -10.80
C LYS A 96 10.24 3.89 -10.76
N ASN A 97 10.60 4.80 -9.86
CA ASN A 97 9.93 6.08 -9.66
C ASN A 97 8.41 5.96 -9.44
N ILE A 98 7.96 4.86 -8.82
CA ILE A 98 6.57 4.66 -8.45
C ILE A 98 6.37 5.19 -7.01
N PRO A 99 5.48 6.17 -6.80
CA PRO A 99 5.34 6.82 -5.51
C PRO A 99 4.84 5.88 -4.41
N THR A 100 5.59 5.82 -3.30
CA THR A 100 5.26 5.01 -2.12
C THR A 100 5.83 5.65 -0.85
N LEU A 101 5.94 4.90 0.25
CA LEU A 101 6.46 5.34 1.52
C LEU A 101 7.97 5.62 1.46
N ASP A 102 8.41 6.61 2.22
CA ASP A 102 9.84 6.90 2.41
C ASP A 102 10.34 6.12 3.63
N VAL A 103 11.30 5.22 3.43
CA VAL A 103 11.93 4.43 4.50
C VAL A 103 13.05 5.23 5.15
N LEU A 104 13.04 5.30 6.48
CA LEU A 104 14.10 5.90 7.29
C LEU A 104 15.04 4.85 7.88
N TYR A 105 14.49 3.71 8.27
CA TYR A 105 15.28 2.61 8.84
C TYR A 105 14.64 1.26 8.51
N PHE A 106 15.48 0.26 8.30
CA PHE A 106 15.10 -1.13 8.28
C PHE A 106 16.20 -1.98 8.94
N GLY A 107 15.82 -2.89 9.82
CA GLY A 107 16.75 -3.83 10.46
C GLY A 107 16.08 -5.14 10.84
N THR A 108 16.90 -6.19 10.92
CA THR A 108 16.48 -7.53 11.37
C THR A 108 17.46 -8.07 12.42
N LYS A 109 16.95 -8.81 13.41
CA LYS A 109 17.74 -9.51 14.41
C LYS A 109 17.06 -10.84 14.76
N GLY A 110 17.59 -11.93 14.25
CA GLY A 110 16.93 -13.23 14.34
C GLY A 110 15.56 -13.21 13.68
N ALA A 111 14.52 -13.56 14.43
CA ALA A 111 13.14 -13.57 13.97
C ALA A 111 12.45 -12.20 14.04
N LYS A 112 13.13 -11.16 14.52
CA LYS A 112 12.63 -9.80 14.70
C LYS A 112 12.93 -8.95 13.47
N ALA A 113 11.99 -8.07 13.10
CA ALA A 113 12.22 -7.04 12.09
C ALA A 113 11.58 -5.72 12.51
N VAL A 114 12.27 -4.62 12.19
CA VAL A 114 11.81 -3.25 12.40
C VAL A 114 11.88 -2.51 11.06
N LEU A 115 10.77 -1.88 10.67
CA LEU A 115 10.69 -1.00 9.51
C LEU A 115 10.15 0.36 9.97
N VAL A 116 10.90 1.42 9.71
CA VAL A 116 10.50 2.80 10.01
C VAL A 116 10.25 3.56 8.72
N THR A 117 9.07 4.14 8.61
CA THR A 117 8.68 4.95 7.46
C THR A 117 8.22 6.34 7.90
N LYS A 118 8.47 7.37 7.08
CA LYS A 118 7.90 8.69 7.29
C LYS A 118 6.38 8.64 7.26
N ALA A 119 5.74 9.35 8.20
CA ALA A 119 4.30 9.52 8.14
C ALA A 119 3.93 10.39 6.93
N LEU A 120 2.89 10.00 6.22
CA LEU A 120 2.35 10.76 5.10
C LEU A 120 1.53 11.94 5.63
N GLU A 121 2.19 13.07 5.84
CA GLU A 121 1.51 14.27 6.35
C GLU A 121 0.61 14.89 5.29
N ARG A 122 -0.60 15.27 5.69
CA ARG A 122 -1.65 15.83 4.82
C ARG A 122 -2.13 14.87 3.72
N TYR A 123 -1.76 13.60 3.78
CA TYR A 123 -2.36 12.59 2.92
C TYR A 123 -3.60 12.00 3.58
N ILE A 124 -4.59 11.72 2.76
CA ILE A 124 -5.83 11.05 3.16
C ILE A 124 -5.94 9.79 2.32
N SER A 125 -6.44 8.71 2.88
CA SER A 125 -6.73 7.50 2.12
C SER A 125 -7.93 7.72 1.20
N LEU A 126 -7.87 7.15 -0.01
CA LEU A 126 -8.87 7.37 -1.07
C LEU A 126 -10.30 6.99 -0.65
N ASP A 127 -10.47 5.99 0.22
CA ASP A 127 -11.78 5.58 0.74
C ASP A 127 -12.43 6.65 1.66
N LYS A 128 -11.66 7.64 2.11
CA LYS A 128 -12.14 8.75 2.93
C LYS A 128 -12.37 10.04 2.12
N ILE A 129 -12.14 10.01 0.82
CA ILE A 129 -12.39 11.15 -0.07
C ILE A 129 -13.82 11.10 -0.57
N GLU A 130 -14.58 12.12 -0.23
CA GLU A 130 -15.92 12.31 -0.75
C GLU A 130 -15.84 13.06 -2.08
N LEU A 131 -15.89 12.32 -3.20
CA LEU A 131 -15.75 12.91 -4.53
C LEU A 131 -16.83 13.93 -4.89
N SER A 132 -18.01 13.85 -4.27
CA SER A 132 -19.11 14.81 -4.47
C SER A 132 -18.75 16.22 -4.04
N THR A 133 -17.85 16.37 -3.07
CA THR A 133 -17.42 17.67 -2.54
C THR A 133 -16.34 18.35 -3.39
N LEU A 134 -15.72 17.61 -4.31
CA LEU A 134 -14.68 18.15 -5.18
C LEU A 134 -15.28 18.84 -6.42
N VAL A 135 -14.68 19.97 -6.81
CA VAL A 135 -14.99 20.59 -8.09
C VAL A 135 -14.66 19.66 -9.26
N PRO A 136 -15.36 19.74 -10.40
CA PRO A 136 -15.21 18.76 -11.49
C PRO A 136 -13.77 18.58 -11.99
N GLU A 137 -12.97 19.64 -12.04
CA GLU A 137 -11.59 19.59 -12.51
C GLU A 137 -10.67 18.89 -11.50
N ASP A 138 -10.82 19.17 -10.19
CA ASP A 138 -10.06 18.49 -9.13
C ASP A 138 -10.40 17.01 -9.08
N LYS A 139 -11.67 16.66 -9.26
CA LYS A 139 -12.11 15.27 -9.35
C LYS A 139 -11.46 14.55 -10.52
N LYS A 140 -11.45 15.15 -11.70
CA LYS A 140 -10.85 14.60 -12.90
C LYS A 140 -9.33 14.42 -12.74
N THR A 141 -8.63 15.42 -12.19
CA THR A 141 -7.20 15.36 -11.95
C THR A 141 -6.84 14.32 -10.90
N LEU A 142 -7.62 14.18 -9.82
CA LEU A 142 -7.45 13.10 -8.82
C LEU A 142 -7.57 11.73 -9.46
N ILE A 143 -8.65 11.47 -10.20
CA ILE A 143 -8.90 10.19 -10.86
C ILE A 143 -7.77 9.85 -11.84
N SER A 144 -7.32 10.85 -12.62
CA SER A 144 -6.21 10.68 -13.56
C SER A 144 -4.89 10.38 -12.86
N SER A 145 -4.58 11.08 -11.78
CA SER A 145 -3.34 10.85 -10.99
C SER A 145 -3.30 9.43 -10.41
N ILE A 146 -4.43 8.95 -9.89
CA ILE A 146 -4.55 7.57 -9.38
C ILE A 146 -4.33 6.57 -10.53
N ALA A 147 -4.99 6.78 -11.66
CA ALA A 147 -4.90 5.90 -12.83
C ALA A 147 -3.45 5.80 -13.35
N ILE A 148 -2.73 6.92 -13.42
CA ILE A 148 -1.33 6.99 -13.86
C ILE A 148 -0.44 6.17 -12.93
N VAL A 149 -0.57 6.32 -11.61
CA VAL A 149 0.26 5.59 -10.64
C VAL A 149 -0.01 4.07 -10.70
N ILE A 150 -1.27 3.65 -10.77
CA ILE A 150 -1.65 2.24 -10.89
C ILE A 150 -1.16 1.67 -12.22
N ARG A 151 -1.31 2.43 -13.31
CA ARG A 151 -0.79 2.02 -14.62
C ARG A 151 0.73 1.85 -14.59
N HIS A 152 1.45 2.78 -13.97
CA HIS A 152 2.92 2.72 -13.86
C HIS A 152 3.36 1.47 -13.10
N LEU A 153 2.69 1.12 -11.99
CA LEU A 153 2.90 -0.14 -11.28
C LEU A 153 2.77 -1.35 -12.23
N HIS A 154 1.68 -1.42 -13.00
CA HIS A 154 1.40 -2.54 -13.90
C HIS A 154 2.32 -2.59 -15.11
N LEU A 155 2.81 -1.44 -15.62
CA LEU A 155 3.79 -1.39 -16.71
C LEU A 155 5.10 -2.08 -16.32
N HIS A 156 5.47 -2.02 -15.05
CA HIS A 156 6.62 -2.73 -14.49
C HIS A 156 6.31 -4.15 -14.03
N HIS A 157 5.17 -4.71 -14.44
CA HIS A 157 4.76 -6.09 -14.11
C HIS A 157 4.53 -6.34 -12.61
N TYR A 158 4.41 -5.30 -11.78
CA TYR A 158 4.08 -5.46 -10.38
C TYR A 158 2.58 -5.57 -10.18
N GLN A 159 2.18 -6.53 -9.35
CA GLN A 159 0.84 -6.69 -8.83
C GLN A 159 0.86 -6.28 -7.36
N HIS A 160 0.05 -5.29 -6.98
CA HIS A 160 -0.08 -4.85 -5.59
C HIS A 160 -0.63 -5.96 -4.70
N ASN A 161 -1.56 -6.73 -5.23
CA ASN A 161 -2.24 -7.85 -4.59
C ASN A 161 -3.23 -7.46 -3.46
N CYS A 162 -3.17 -6.24 -2.97
CA CYS A 162 -4.09 -5.62 -2.00
C CYS A 162 -4.44 -4.19 -2.43
N LEU A 163 -4.79 -3.97 -3.71
CA LEU A 163 -5.08 -2.64 -4.23
C LEU A 163 -6.48 -2.17 -3.81
N TYR A 164 -6.62 -1.89 -2.51
CA TYR A 164 -7.85 -1.32 -1.94
C TYR A 164 -7.77 0.22 -1.94
N PRO A 165 -8.90 0.94 -2.01
CA PRO A 165 -8.90 2.40 -1.91
C PRO A 165 -8.18 2.91 -0.65
N LYS A 166 -8.31 2.24 0.49
CA LYS A 166 -7.61 2.59 1.74
C LYS A 166 -6.07 2.50 1.66
N HIS A 167 -5.51 1.80 0.68
CA HIS A 167 -4.05 1.68 0.46
C HIS A 167 -3.53 2.64 -0.60
N ILE A 168 -4.38 3.55 -1.09
CA ILE A 168 -4.02 4.64 -1.99
C ILE A 168 -4.13 5.93 -1.20
N MET A 169 -3.00 6.54 -0.92
CA MET A 169 -2.91 7.78 -0.17
C MET A 169 -2.82 8.95 -1.14
N VAL A 170 -3.68 9.94 -0.97
CA VAL A 170 -3.76 11.10 -1.85
C VAL A 170 -3.61 12.40 -1.08
N ARG A 171 -3.00 13.40 -1.72
CA ARG A 171 -2.84 14.74 -1.17
C ARG A 171 -3.04 15.77 -2.26
N GLN A 172 -3.95 16.73 -2.03
CA GLN A 172 -4.16 17.85 -2.94
C GLN A 172 -2.96 18.79 -2.93
N ARG A 173 -2.59 19.28 -4.10
CA ARG A 173 -1.57 20.29 -4.35
C ARG A 173 -2.17 21.44 -5.12
N ALA A 174 -1.45 22.57 -5.23
CA ALA A 174 -1.90 23.71 -6.03
C ALA A 174 -2.21 23.31 -7.49
N ASN A 175 -1.44 22.38 -8.07
CA ASN A 175 -1.53 21.99 -9.48
C ASN A 175 -1.83 20.48 -9.64
N GLY A 176 -2.73 19.90 -8.83
CA GLY A 176 -3.15 18.51 -8.98
C GLY A 176 -3.04 17.69 -7.70
N TRP A 177 -2.75 16.39 -7.82
CA TRP A 177 -2.76 15.46 -6.70
C TRP A 177 -1.51 14.60 -6.64
N ASP A 178 -0.90 14.53 -5.45
CA ASP A 178 0.08 13.49 -5.14
C ASP A 178 -0.67 12.20 -4.81
N VAL A 179 -0.16 11.09 -5.32
CA VAL A 179 -0.69 9.75 -5.04
C VAL A 179 0.45 8.86 -4.58
N LYS A 180 0.29 8.13 -3.48
CA LYS A 180 1.25 7.13 -2.99
C LYS A 180 0.56 5.81 -2.71
N LEU A 181 1.22 4.70 -3.05
CA LEU A 181 0.78 3.33 -2.72
C LEU A 181 1.40 2.89 -1.40
N ILE A 182 0.60 2.26 -0.53
CA ILE A 182 1.03 1.72 0.77
C ILE A 182 0.62 0.25 0.92
N ASP A 183 1.06 -0.42 1.98
CA ASP A 183 0.78 -1.84 2.25
C ASP A 183 1.31 -2.77 1.15
N LEU A 184 2.60 -2.69 0.92
CA LEU A 184 3.29 -3.42 -0.15
C LEU A 184 3.74 -4.84 0.23
N GLU A 185 3.40 -5.32 1.44
CA GLU A 185 3.85 -6.63 1.94
C GLU A 185 3.49 -7.80 1.01
N LYS A 186 2.36 -7.70 0.28
CA LYS A 186 1.86 -8.72 -0.64
C LYS A 186 2.17 -8.46 -2.11
N MET A 187 2.82 -7.33 -2.41
CA MET A 187 3.20 -7.01 -3.78
C MET A 187 4.11 -8.09 -4.37
N LYS A 188 3.96 -8.36 -5.65
CA LYS A 188 4.75 -9.37 -6.37
C LYS A 188 4.92 -9.03 -7.84
N TYR A 189 6.01 -9.52 -8.43
CA TYR A 189 6.23 -9.50 -9.87
C TYR A 189 5.37 -10.56 -10.58
N ARG A 190 4.90 -10.25 -11.79
CA ARG A 190 4.15 -11.15 -12.66
C ARG A 190 4.76 -11.20 -14.04
N LEU A 191 5.17 -12.37 -14.48
CA LEU A 191 5.66 -12.57 -15.87
C LEU A 191 4.63 -12.10 -16.89
N VAL A 192 3.36 -12.43 -16.69
CA VAL A 192 2.26 -12.01 -17.54
C VAL A 192 1.60 -10.77 -16.94
N LYS A 193 1.93 -9.59 -17.45
CA LYS A 193 1.40 -8.28 -17.00
C LYS A 193 -0.13 -8.27 -16.90
N LYS A 194 -0.83 -8.86 -17.87
CA LYS A 194 -2.30 -8.91 -17.89
C LYS A 194 -2.90 -9.54 -16.64
N LEU A 195 -2.21 -10.48 -15.99
CA LEU A 195 -2.67 -11.09 -14.73
C LEU A 195 -2.61 -10.10 -13.56
N ALA A 196 -1.55 -9.27 -13.49
CA ALA A 196 -1.46 -8.20 -12.50
C ALA A 196 -2.60 -7.20 -12.69
N VAL A 197 -2.78 -6.71 -13.92
CA VAL A 197 -3.83 -5.76 -14.31
C VAL A 197 -5.22 -6.26 -13.90
N ILE A 198 -5.60 -7.46 -14.33
CA ILE A 198 -6.93 -8.00 -14.05
C ILE A 198 -7.14 -8.19 -12.55
N HIS A 199 -6.12 -8.70 -11.82
CA HIS A 199 -6.25 -8.93 -10.39
C HIS A 199 -6.47 -7.62 -9.62
N ASP A 200 -5.58 -6.65 -9.81
CA ASP A 200 -5.59 -5.41 -9.05
C ASP A 200 -6.77 -4.52 -9.43
N LEU A 201 -7.10 -4.39 -10.72
CA LEU A 201 -8.27 -3.64 -11.16
C LEU A 201 -9.58 -4.30 -10.68
N THR A 202 -9.66 -5.64 -10.59
CA THR A 202 -10.81 -6.31 -9.99
C THR A 202 -10.98 -5.90 -8.52
N THR A 203 -9.88 -5.93 -7.74
CA THR A 203 -9.93 -5.53 -6.33
C THR A 203 -10.27 -4.06 -6.19
N PHE A 204 -9.60 -3.19 -6.93
CA PHE A 204 -9.78 -1.74 -6.86
C PHE A 204 -11.22 -1.33 -7.25
N VAL A 205 -11.68 -1.71 -8.44
CA VAL A 205 -13.00 -1.30 -8.97
C VAL A 205 -14.14 -1.86 -8.12
N ARG A 206 -14.00 -3.08 -7.59
CA ARG A 206 -14.99 -3.68 -6.71
C ARG A 206 -15.23 -2.83 -5.45
N HIS A 207 -14.15 -2.33 -4.83
CA HIS A 207 -14.24 -1.52 -3.60
C HIS A 207 -14.48 -0.02 -3.86
N LEU A 208 -14.51 0.39 -5.14
CA LEU A 208 -14.96 1.72 -5.53
C LEU A 208 -16.48 1.81 -5.78
N SER A 209 -17.19 0.68 -5.82
CA SER A 209 -18.59 0.65 -6.24
C SER A 209 -19.51 1.52 -5.40
N GLU A 210 -19.16 1.73 -4.13
CA GLU A 210 -19.92 2.56 -3.19
C GLU A 210 -19.45 4.02 -3.17
N ILE A 211 -18.27 4.32 -3.72
CA ILE A 211 -17.62 5.63 -3.63
C ILE A 211 -17.64 6.37 -4.97
N TRP A 212 -17.60 5.64 -6.09
CA TRP A 212 -17.49 6.20 -7.43
C TRP A 212 -18.68 5.84 -8.32
N SER A 213 -19.21 6.83 -9.01
CA SER A 213 -20.24 6.66 -10.05
C SER A 213 -19.68 5.91 -11.28
N ALA A 214 -20.57 5.45 -12.15
CA ALA A 214 -20.19 4.85 -13.42
C ALA A 214 -19.33 5.77 -14.30
N ARG A 215 -19.65 7.09 -14.30
CA ARG A 215 -18.90 8.10 -15.07
C ARG A 215 -17.44 8.22 -14.57
N GLU A 216 -17.23 8.22 -13.26
CA GLU A 216 -15.91 8.31 -12.65
C GLU A 216 -15.06 7.06 -12.93
N LYS A 217 -15.68 5.88 -12.91
CA LYS A 217 -15.02 4.64 -13.34
C LYS A 217 -14.61 4.65 -14.80
N VAL A 218 -15.44 5.24 -15.69
CA VAL A 218 -15.08 5.42 -17.10
C VAL A 218 -13.89 6.37 -17.24
N LEU A 219 -13.90 7.52 -16.55
CA LEU A 219 -12.77 8.47 -16.54
C LEU A 219 -11.48 7.80 -16.07
N PHE A 220 -11.54 6.99 -15.01
CA PHE A 220 -10.40 6.20 -14.55
C PHE A 220 -9.86 5.29 -15.65
N PHE A 221 -10.70 4.52 -16.32
CA PHE A 221 -10.24 3.62 -17.38
C PHE A 221 -9.69 4.37 -18.60
N GLN A 222 -10.27 5.52 -18.96
CA GLN A 222 -9.73 6.37 -20.01
C GLN A 222 -8.31 6.84 -19.67
N ALA A 223 -8.10 7.32 -18.45
CA ALA A 223 -6.79 7.75 -17.97
C ALA A 223 -5.82 6.55 -17.83
N TYR A 224 -6.27 5.42 -17.29
CA TYR A 224 -5.47 4.21 -17.11
C TYR A 224 -4.95 3.64 -18.44
N PHE A 225 -5.78 3.63 -19.49
CA PHE A 225 -5.37 3.16 -20.81
C PHE A 225 -4.78 4.26 -21.70
N GLU A 226 -4.75 5.52 -21.24
CA GLU A 226 -4.38 6.71 -22.02
C GLU A 226 -5.18 6.80 -23.33
N GLN A 227 -6.48 6.58 -23.24
CA GLN A 227 -7.39 6.51 -24.38
C GLN A 227 -8.64 7.37 -24.13
N PRO A 228 -8.81 8.53 -24.80
CA PRO A 228 -10.04 9.32 -24.69
C PRO A 228 -11.28 8.49 -25.07
N LYS A 229 -11.14 7.61 -26.05
CA LYS A 229 -12.14 6.59 -26.43
C LYS A 229 -11.56 5.19 -26.20
N ILE A 230 -12.15 4.45 -25.28
CA ILE A 230 -11.66 3.13 -24.90
C ILE A 230 -11.75 2.15 -26.09
N SER A 231 -10.62 1.57 -26.49
CA SER A 231 -10.51 0.64 -27.60
C SER A 231 -11.21 -0.70 -27.35
N CYS A 232 -11.47 -1.49 -28.38
CA CYS A 232 -12.03 -2.82 -28.25
C CYS A 232 -11.15 -3.75 -27.39
N GLN A 233 -9.83 -3.62 -27.48
CA GLN A 233 -8.89 -4.41 -26.68
C GLN A 233 -8.98 -4.04 -25.19
N SER A 234 -9.02 -2.76 -24.85
CA SER A 234 -9.20 -2.26 -23.48
C SER A 234 -10.56 -2.67 -22.92
N LYS A 235 -11.63 -2.61 -23.72
CA LYS A 235 -12.97 -3.09 -23.34
C LYS A 235 -12.96 -4.57 -22.98
N LYS A 236 -12.18 -5.43 -23.67
CA LYS A 236 -12.05 -6.85 -23.30
C LYS A 236 -11.45 -7.03 -21.91
N ILE A 237 -10.48 -6.20 -21.52
CA ILE A 237 -9.90 -6.22 -20.16
C ILE A 237 -10.95 -5.77 -19.15
N ILE A 238 -11.62 -4.65 -19.38
CA ILE A 238 -12.69 -4.13 -18.50
C ILE A 238 -13.79 -5.18 -18.31
N ASN A 239 -14.26 -5.82 -19.38
CA ASN A 239 -15.27 -6.87 -19.31
C ASN A 239 -14.80 -8.07 -18.47
N THR A 240 -13.50 -8.44 -18.57
CA THR A 240 -12.94 -9.50 -17.74
C THR A 240 -12.93 -9.10 -16.26
N VAL A 241 -12.58 -7.83 -15.95
CA VAL A 241 -12.65 -7.27 -14.59
C VAL A 241 -14.08 -7.32 -14.06
N CYS A 242 -15.06 -6.83 -14.83
CA CYS A 242 -16.48 -6.83 -14.43
C CYS A 242 -17.02 -8.25 -14.19
N LYS A 243 -16.70 -9.22 -15.07
CA LYS A 243 -17.09 -10.62 -14.87
C LYS A 243 -16.52 -11.22 -13.59
N ARG A 244 -15.25 -10.90 -13.27
CA ARG A 244 -14.60 -11.35 -12.01
C ARG A 244 -15.21 -10.70 -10.77
N ILE A 245 -15.60 -9.43 -10.84
CA ILE A 245 -16.31 -8.75 -9.76
C ILE A 245 -17.62 -9.47 -9.49
N LYS A 246 -18.46 -9.63 -10.52
CA LYS A 246 -19.75 -10.32 -10.40
C LYS A 246 -19.59 -11.70 -9.77
N TRP A 247 -18.66 -12.52 -10.29
CA TRP A 247 -18.41 -13.86 -9.74
C TRP A 247 -18.02 -13.82 -8.25
N LYS A 248 -17.20 -12.87 -7.81
CA LYS A 248 -16.81 -12.72 -6.39
C LYS A 248 -17.97 -12.28 -5.51
N ASP A 249 -18.85 -11.42 -6.03
CA ASP A 249 -20.01 -10.92 -5.28
C ASP A 249 -21.08 -12.01 -5.16
N ASP A 250 -21.30 -12.79 -6.21
CA ASP A 250 -22.21 -13.93 -6.20
C ASP A 250 -21.72 -15.02 -5.21
N ALA A 251 -20.43 -15.36 -5.24
CA ALA A 251 -19.83 -16.32 -4.31
C ALA A 251 -19.94 -15.86 -2.84
N ARG A 252 -19.77 -14.54 -2.59
CA ARG A 252 -19.95 -13.98 -1.25
C ARG A 252 -21.41 -14.10 -0.77
N LYS A 253 -22.38 -13.76 -1.60
CA LYS A 253 -23.82 -13.88 -1.28
C LYS A 253 -24.21 -15.31 -0.97
N GLN A 254 -23.71 -16.29 -1.76
CA GLN A 254 -23.96 -17.71 -1.50
C GLN A 254 -23.37 -18.16 -0.15
N PHE A 255 -22.17 -17.70 0.19
CA PHE A 255 -21.55 -18.01 1.49
C PHE A 255 -22.35 -17.39 2.65
N GLU A 256 -22.76 -16.12 2.53
CA GLU A 256 -23.57 -15.43 3.54
C GLU A 256 -24.93 -16.11 3.74
N SER A 257 -25.59 -16.55 2.67
CA SER A 257 -26.87 -17.29 2.78
C SER A 257 -26.71 -18.66 3.45
N ALA A 258 -25.59 -19.36 3.20
CA ALA A 258 -25.31 -20.65 3.83
C ALA A 258 -24.96 -20.57 5.33
N LEU A 259 -24.63 -19.38 5.85
CA LEU A 259 -24.39 -19.17 7.29
C LEU A 259 -25.67 -18.85 8.08
N ILE A 260 -26.76 -18.53 7.39
CA ILE A 260 -28.05 -18.12 7.99
C ILE A 260 -29.05 -19.31 8.00
N THR A 261 -28.76 -20.36 7.23
CA THR A 261 -29.48 -21.64 7.25
C THR A 261 -28.79 -22.62 8.20
#